data_88f93347717ad4bf8ea6695fa049f33a
#
_entry.id   88f93347717ad4bf8ea6695fa049f33a
#
_cell.length_a   1.000
_cell.length_b   1.000
_cell.length_c   1.000
_cell.angle_alpha   90.00
_cell.angle_beta   90.00
_cell.angle_gamma   90.00
#
_symmetry.space_group_name_H-M   'P 1'
#
loop_
_entity.id
_entity.type
_entity.pdbx_description
1 polymer ?
#
loop_
_entity_poly.entity_id
_entity_poly.type
_entity_poly.pdbx_seq_one_letter_code
_entity_poly.pdbx_strand_id
1 'polypeptide(L)'
;MQPTAKSDVYSFGVVLLELVTGKPAILQEPVPVNIIHWVRQRLAQGNIEAVVDGRMNGDYDVSSVWKVADIALKCTAYSSIQRPTMTEVVTQLHECIELEHGRIGHYASTGFYTGINNNDPNMSYDAYTTDQSSIVSRNSTAFETEHNLRREPTMLVGPAAR
;
A
#
# COMPACT_ATOMS: atom_id res chain seq x y z
N MET A 1 -13.29 11.61 -23.88
CA MET A 1 -12.64 12.18 -22.68
C MET A 1 -11.24 11.63 -22.60
N GLN A 2 -10.22 12.49 -22.52
CA GLN A 2 -8.86 12.00 -22.31
C GLN A 2 -8.66 11.56 -20.85
N PRO A 3 -7.98 10.45 -20.60
CA PRO A 3 -7.59 10.04 -19.26
C PRO A 3 -6.75 11.15 -18.62
N THR A 4 -7.03 11.49 -17.38
CA THR A 4 -6.28 12.49 -16.62
C THR A 4 -5.61 11.81 -15.44
N ALA A 5 -4.55 12.41 -14.88
CA ALA A 5 -3.90 11.92 -13.66
C ALA A 5 -4.92 11.67 -12.53
N LYS A 6 -6.01 12.45 -12.47
CA LYS A 6 -7.09 12.25 -11.49
C LYS A 6 -7.98 11.04 -11.79
N SER A 7 -8.01 10.56 -13.04
CA SER A 7 -8.67 9.29 -13.39
C SER A 7 -7.85 8.10 -12.90
N ASP A 8 -6.52 8.18 -13.01
CA ASP A 8 -5.61 7.15 -12.51
C ASP A 8 -5.68 7.08 -10.98
N VAL A 9 -5.73 8.24 -10.29
CA VAL A 9 -5.95 8.30 -8.85
C VAL A 9 -7.25 7.60 -8.45
N TYR A 10 -8.34 7.81 -9.20
CA TYR A 10 -9.61 7.14 -8.93
C TYR A 10 -9.48 5.61 -9.07
N SER A 11 -8.91 5.15 -10.17
CA SER A 11 -8.70 3.72 -10.42
C SER A 11 -7.81 3.09 -9.34
N PHE A 12 -6.75 3.77 -8.94
CA PHE A 12 -5.88 3.34 -7.84
C PHE A 12 -6.65 3.21 -6.51
N GLY A 13 -7.53 4.17 -6.21
CA GLY A 13 -8.39 4.11 -5.03
C GLY A 13 -9.30 2.88 -5.03
N VAL A 14 -9.87 2.50 -6.19
CA VAL A 14 -10.65 1.26 -6.32
C VAL A 14 -9.80 0.03 -6.02
N VAL A 15 -8.59 -0.05 -6.59
CA VAL A 15 -7.63 -1.15 -6.34
C VAL A 15 -7.27 -1.25 -4.86
N LEU A 16 -7.04 -0.12 -4.19
CA LEU A 16 -6.78 -0.14 -2.73
C LEU A 16 -7.96 -0.74 -1.94
N LEU A 17 -9.20 -0.40 -2.31
CA LEU A 17 -10.38 -1.00 -1.67
C LEU A 17 -10.47 -2.50 -1.93
N GLU A 18 -10.18 -2.97 -3.14
CA GLU A 18 -10.13 -4.40 -3.47
C GLU A 18 -9.07 -5.13 -2.63
N LEU A 19 -7.88 -4.54 -2.47
CA LEU A 19 -6.79 -5.11 -1.67
C LEU A 19 -7.16 -5.22 -0.19
N VAL A 20 -7.73 -4.16 0.39
CA VAL A 20 -8.11 -4.15 1.82
C VAL A 20 -9.24 -5.12 2.11
N THR A 21 -10.22 -5.23 1.20
CA THR A 21 -11.45 -6.00 1.45
C THR A 21 -11.40 -7.42 0.93
N GLY A 22 -10.47 -7.74 0.01
CA GLY A 22 -10.48 -9.00 -0.73
C GLY A 22 -11.69 -9.17 -1.65
N LYS A 23 -12.42 -8.09 -1.96
CA LYS A 23 -13.65 -8.10 -2.75
C LYS A 23 -13.46 -7.38 -4.08
N PRO A 24 -14.20 -7.79 -5.14
CA PRO A 24 -14.15 -7.13 -6.44
C PRO A 24 -14.82 -5.75 -6.40
N ALA A 25 -14.48 -4.88 -7.37
CA ALA A 25 -15.02 -3.53 -7.51
C ALA A 25 -16.57 -3.48 -7.55
N ILE A 26 -17.20 -4.54 -8.05
CA ILE A 26 -18.67 -4.74 -8.04
C ILE A 26 -18.98 -6.05 -7.31
N LEU A 27 -19.65 -5.94 -6.18
CA LEU A 27 -20.16 -7.07 -5.41
C LEU A 27 -21.49 -7.54 -6.01
N GLN A 28 -21.68 -8.86 -6.17
CA GLN A 28 -22.86 -9.45 -6.84
C GLN A 28 -23.98 -9.88 -5.87
N GLU A 29 -23.90 -9.55 -4.59
CA GLU A 29 -24.80 -10.04 -3.53
C GLU A 29 -25.78 -8.99 -2.99
N PRO A 30 -27.01 -9.34 -2.80
CA PRO A 30 -28.01 -9.97 -3.69
C PRO A 30 -28.36 -9.05 -4.84
N VAL A 31 -27.93 -7.80 -4.78
CA VAL A 31 -28.03 -6.75 -5.81
C VAL A 31 -26.61 -6.23 -6.04
N PRO A 32 -26.21 -5.98 -7.30
CA PRO A 32 -24.89 -5.42 -7.58
C PRO A 32 -24.64 -4.12 -6.85
N VAL A 33 -23.59 -4.08 -6.03
CA VAL A 33 -23.18 -2.90 -5.23
C VAL A 33 -21.74 -2.57 -5.55
N ASN A 34 -21.47 -1.28 -5.76
CA ASN A 34 -20.11 -0.78 -5.93
C ASN A 34 -19.35 -0.84 -4.59
N ILE A 35 -18.09 -1.33 -4.63
CA ILE A 35 -17.23 -1.48 -3.47
C ILE A 35 -17.05 -0.16 -2.68
N ILE A 36 -16.99 0.98 -3.37
CA ILE A 36 -16.87 2.30 -2.74
C ILE A 36 -18.08 2.58 -1.82
N HIS A 37 -19.27 2.30 -2.32
CA HIS A 37 -20.50 2.49 -1.54
C HIS A 37 -20.57 1.51 -0.39
N TRP A 38 -20.24 0.25 -0.63
CA TRP A 38 -20.22 -0.83 0.34
C TRP A 38 -19.25 -0.53 1.51
N VAL A 39 -18.01 -0.09 1.21
CA VAL A 39 -17.02 0.29 2.25
C VAL A 39 -17.49 1.53 3.01
N ARG A 40 -17.92 2.58 2.30
CA ARG A 40 -18.39 3.83 2.93
C ARG A 40 -19.51 3.60 3.95
N GLN A 41 -20.46 2.74 3.62
CA GLN A 41 -21.57 2.40 4.51
C GLN A 41 -21.10 1.72 5.78
N ARG A 42 -20.14 0.80 5.71
CA ARG A 42 -19.60 0.09 6.88
C ARG A 42 -18.72 0.96 7.76
N LEU A 43 -17.88 1.77 7.15
CA LEU A 43 -17.05 2.71 7.90
C LEU A 43 -17.89 3.77 8.62
N ALA A 44 -19.02 4.19 8.03
CA ALA A 44 -19.97 5.09 8.71
C ALA A 44 -20.58 4.48 9.99
N GLN A 45 -20.58 3.14 10.09
CA GLN A 45 -21.01 2.41 11.30
C GLN A 45 -19.85 2.18 12.29
N GLY A 46 -18.64 2.66 11.99
CA GLY A 46 -17.46 2.47 12.83
C GLY A 46 -16.89 1.04 12.80
N ASN A 47 -17.30 0.21 11.84
CA ASN A 47 -16.95 -1.21 11.80
C ASN A 47 -15.90 -1.46 10.68
N ILE A 48 -14.62 -1.30 11.02
CA ILE A 48 -13.51 -1.57 10.11
C ILE A 48 -13.30 -3.08 9.92
N GLU A 49 -13.53 -3.89 10.95
CA GLU A 49 -13.33 -5.33 10.90
C GLU A 49 -14.25 -6.01 9.86
N ALA A 50 -15.46 -5.47 9.68
CA ALA A 50 -16.38 -5.95 8.64
C ALA A 50 -15.96 -5.55 7.22
N VAL A 51 -14.96 -4.68 7.08
CA VAL A 51 -14.43 -4.21 5.80
C VAL A 51 -13.20 -5.01 5.40
N VAL A 52 -12.33 -5.31 6.35
CA VAL A 52 -11.04 -5.99 6.12
C VAL A 52 -11.25 -7.43 5.64
N ASP A 53 -10.39 -7.86 4.73
CA ASP A 53 -10.34 -9.25 4.28
C ASP A 53 -10.10 -10.20 5.47
N GLY A 54 -11.02 -11.11 5.73
CA GLY A 54 -10.92 -12.07 6.83
C GLY A 54 -9.67 -12.96 6.79
N ARG A 55 -9.01 -13.07 5.62
CA ARG A 55 -7.75 -13.81 5.48
C ARG A 55 -6.58 -13.13 6.20
N MET A 56 -6.69 -11.86 6.54
CA MET A 56 -5.69 -11.15 7.33
C MET A 56 -5.70 -11.55 8.81
N ASN A 57 -6.75 -12.26 9.28
CA ASN A 57 -6.87 -12.84 10.62
C ASN A 57 -6.54 -11.89 11.78
N GLY A 58 -6.77 -10.59 11.62
CA GLY A 58 -6.42 -9.58 12.62
C GLY A 58 -4.92 -9.24 12.67
N ASP A 59 -4.11 -9.77 11.77
CA ASP A 59 -2.67 -9.47 11.70
C ASP A 59 -2.41 -8.15 10.94
N TYR A 60 -2.89 -7.05 11.51
CA TYR A 60 -2.73 -5.69 11.00
C TYR A 60 -2.90 -4.66 12.13
N ASP A 61 -2.34 -3.47 11.96
CA ASP A 61 -2.66 -2.32 12.80
C ASP A 61 -3.99 -1.72 12.37
N VAL A 62 -4.93 -1.61 13.31
CA VAL A 62 -6.28 -1.08 13.06
C VAL A 62 -6.24 0.35 12.53
N SER A 63 -5.32 1.18 13.04
CA SER A 63 -5.18 2.59 12.62
C SER A 63 -4.62 2.69 11.20
N SER A 64 -3.70 1.79 10.83
CA SER A 64 -3.16 1.73 9.47
C SER A 64 -4.25 1.39 8.46
N VAL A 65 -5.08 0.40 8.75
CA VAL A 65 -6.17 -0.02 7.86
C VAL A 65 -7.25 1.06 7.73
N TRP A 66 -7.63 1.73 8.84
CA TRP A 66 -8.52 2.90 8.79
C TRP A 66 -7.97 3.98 7.85
N LYS A 67 -6.68 4.26 7.97
CA LYS A 67 -6.01 5.27 7.16
C LYS A 67 -5.97 4.88 5.68
N VAL A 68 -5.64 3.63 5.35
CA VAL A 68 -5.66 3.12 3.96
C VAL A 68 -7.07 3.22 3.36
N ALA A 69 -8.11 2.83 4.12
CA ALA A 69 -9.49 2.93 3.66
C ALA A 69 -9.93 4.39 3.42
N ASP A 70 -9.53 5.32 4.28
CA ASP A 70 -9.78 6.76 4.12
C ASP A 70 -9.08 7.33 2.89
N ILE A 71 -7.81 6.97 2.67
CA ILE A 71 -7.04 7.35 1.46
C ILE A 71 -7.78 6.85 0.21
N ALA A 72 -8.19 5.60 0.19
CA ALA A 72 -8.89 5.00 -0.94
C ALA A 72 -10.23 5.71 -1.23
N LEU A 73 -10.99 6.05 -0.19
CA LEU A 73 -12.23 6.81 -0.33
C LEU A 73 -12.02 8.26 -0.80
N LYS A 74 -10.93 8.91 -0.42
CA LYS A 74 -10.52 10.22 -0.94
C LYS A 74 -10.14 10.13 -2.43
N CYS A 75 -9.39 9.10 -2.82
CA CYS A 75 -9.04 8.84 -4.22
C CYS A 75 -10.28 8.63 -5.09
N THR A 76 -11.33 8.00 -4.56
CA THR A 76 -12.58 7.71 -5.26
C THR A 76 -13.66 8.80 -5.09
N ALA A 77 -13.26 10.02 -4.71
CA ALA A 77 -14.20 11.16 -4.62
C ALA A 77 -14.88 11.42 -5.98
N TYR A 78 -16.16 11.82 -5.93
CA TYR A 78 -16.96 12.09 -7.14
C TYR A 78 -16.32 13.19 -8.00
N SER A 79 -15.98 14.30 -7.36
CA SER A 79 -15.30 15.41 -8.03
C SER A 79 -13.79 15.12 -8.17
N SER A 80 -13.26 15.21 -9.38
CA SER A 80 -11.83 15.02 -9.63
C SER A 80 -10.95 16.03 -8.88
N ILE A 81 -11.44 17.22 -8.60
CA ILE A 81 -10.72 18.27 -7.86
C ILE A 81 -10.51 17.85 -6.39
N GLN A 82 -11.44 17.10 -5.81
CA GLN A 82 -11.36 16.62 -4.43
C GLN A 82 -10.42 15.43 -4.25
N ARG A 83 -10.02 14.78 -5.34
CA ARG A 83 -9.09 13.65 -5.28
C ARG A 83 -7.68 14.16 -4.98
N PRO A 84 -6.91 13.49 -4.13
CA PRO A 84 -5.51 13.82 -3.89
C PRO A 84 -4.65 13.67 -5.15
N THR A 85 -3.43 14.15 -5.10
CA THR A 85 -2.38 13.81 -6.06
C THR A 85 -1.77 12.45 -5.69
N MET A 86 -1.13 11.76 -6.65
CA MET A 86 -0.41 10.51 -6.34
C MET A 86 0.72 10.72 -5.33
N THR A 87 1.38 11.89 -5.34
CA THR A 87 2.41 12.22 -4.34
C THR A 87 1.83 12.25 -2.92
N GLU A 88 0.67 12.87 -2.74
CA GLU A 88 -0.03 12.88 -1.44
C GLU A 88 -0.47 11.47 -1.02
N VAL A 89 -0.94 10.66 -1.97
CA VAL A 89 -1.31 9.25 -1.73
C VAL A 89 -0.11 8.46 -1.24
N VAL A 90 1.03 8.56 -1.93
CA VAL A 90 2.28 7.86 -1.55
C VAL A 90 2.74 8.27 -0.16
N THR A 91 2.73 9.57 0.15
CA THR A 91 3.11 10.06 1.49
C THR A 91 2.22 9.46 2.58
N GLN A 92 0.90 9.45 2.37
CA GLN A 92 -0.04 8.90 3.35
C GLN A 92 0.09 7.37 3.50
N LEU A 93 0.40 6.65 2.40
CA LEU A 93 0.64 5.20 2.47
C LEU A 93 1.94 4.87 3.22
N HIS A 94 2.99 5.68 3.11
CA HIS A 94 4.19 5.53 3.94
C HIS A 94 3.87 5.65 5.43
N GLU A 95 3.01 6.58 5.82
CA GLU A 95 2.58 6.70 7.22
C GLU A 95 1.78 5.46 7.69
N CYS A 96 1.06 4.78 6.80
CA CYS A 96 0.41 3.49 7.13
C CYS A 96 1.46 2.38 7.37
N ILE A 97 2.53 2.35 6.58
CA ILE A 97 3.63 1.39 6.75
C ILE A 97 4.34 1.60 8.08
N GLU A 98 4.56 2.86 8.49
CA GLU A 98 5.16 3.16 9.79
C GLU A 98 4.30 2.68 10.97
N LEU A 99 2.97 2.77 10.87
CA LEU A 99 2.06 2.21 11.87
C LEU A 99 2.20 0.69 11.98
N GLU A 100 2.29 -0.01 10.86
CA GLU A 100 2.51 -1.47 10.84
C GLU A 100 3.87 -1.85 11.42
N HIS A 101 4.94 -1.12 11.08
CA HIS A 101 6.27 -1.36 11.66
C HIS A 101 6.28 -1.14 13.17
N GLY A 102 5.60 -0.11 13.68
CA GLY A 102 5.43 0.14 15.10
C GLY A 102 4.75 -1.04 15.81
N ARG A 103 3.72 -1.63 15.22
CA ARG A 103 3.03 -2.83 15.72
C ARG A 103 3.99 -4.01 15.83
N ILE A 104 4.72 -4.32 14.76
CA ILE A 104 5.65 -5.46 14.70
C ILE A 104 6.79 -5.29 15.73
N GLY A 105 7.33 -4.06 15.87
CA GLY A 105 8.37 -3.75 16.86
C GLY A 105 7.91 -3.95 18.30
N HIS A 106 6.65 -3.64 18.61
CA HIS A 106 6.05 -3.89 19.93
C HIS A 106 5.93 -5.38 20.25
N TYR A 107 5.52 -6.22 19.30
CA TYR A 107 5.47 -7.67 19.50
C TYR A 107 6.85 -8.27 19.74
N ALA A 108 7.88 -7.83 19.03
CA ALA A 108 9.24 -8.28 19.22
C ALA A 108 9.79 -7.92 20.61
N SER A 109 9.49 -6.72 21.13
CA SER A 109 9.96 -6.30 22.45
C SER A 109 9.17 -6.93 23.61
N THR A 110 7.87 -7.20 23.44
CA THR A 110 7.02 -7.80 24.49
C THR A 110 7.26 -9.30 24.61
N GLY A 111 7.58 -9.99 23.51
CA GLY A 111 7.91 -11.42 23.49
C GLY A 111 9.19 -11.76 24.27
N PHE A 112 10.11 -10.82 24.42
CA PHE A 112 11.35 -11.01 25.18
C PHE A 112 11.16 -10.97 26.70
N TYR A 113 10.07 -10.35 27.21
CA TYR A 113 9.87 -10.18 28.67
C TYR A 113 8.97 -11.25 29.30
N THR A 114 8.26 -12.08 28.55
CA THR A 114 7.35 -13.09 29.12
C THR A 114 7.99 -14.46 29.32
N GLY A 115 9.28 -14.65 28.97
CA GLY A 115 10.00 -15.94 29.07
C GLY A 115 11.03 -16.07 30.19
N ILE A 116 11.24 -15.03 31.02
CA ILE A 116 12.24 -15.12 32.10
C ILE A 116 11.58 -15.58 33.39
N ASN A 117 11.43 -16.88 33.56
CA ASN A 117 11.25 -17.50 34.88
C ASN A 117 12.61 -17.44 35.61
N ASN A 118 12.71 -16.54 36.60
CA ASN A 118 13.91 -16.29 37.44
C ASN A 118 14.26 -17.42 38.41
N ASN A 119 14.45 -18.66 37.93
CA ASN A 119 14.88 -19.77 38.81
C ASN A 119 15.95 -20.69 38.19
N ASP A 120 16.82 -20.18 37.31
CA ASP A 120 17.95 -20.98 36.85
C ASP A 120 19.26 -20.17 37.03
N PRO A 121 20.11 -20.54 38.04
CA PRO A 121 21.30 -19.75 38.38
C PRO A 121 22.52 -20.01 37.47
N ASN A 122 22.38 -20.68 36.34
CA ASN A 122 23.52 -21.11 35.53
C ASN A 122 23.36 -20.81 34.00
N MET A 123 22.77 -19.68 33.63
CA MET A 123 22.78 -19.23 32.23
C MET A 123 23.83 -18.15 31.99
N SER A 124 24.91 -18.57 31.33
CA SER A 124 25.94 -17.71 30.74
C SER A 124 25.29 -16.90 29.58
N TYR A 125 25.35 -15.57 29.68
CA TYR A 125 24.86 -14.65 28.67
C TYR A 125 25.88 -14.48 27.55
N ASP A 126 25.73 -15.17 26.43
CA ASP A 126 26.38 -14.77 25.19
C ASP A 126 25.56 -13.65 24.55
N ALA A 127 26.02 -12.42 24.74
CA ALA A 127 25.44 -11.23 24.13
C ALA A 127 25.74 -11.24 22.62
N TYR A 128 24.82 -11.70 21.80
CA TYR A 128 24.88 -11.46 20.36
C TYR A 128 24.47 -10.01 20.09
N THR A 129 25.45 -9.14 19.95
CA THR A 129 25.30 -7.82 19.35
C THR A 129 25.04 -8.02 17.87
N THR A 130 23.77 -8.01 17.47
CA THR A 130 23.41 -7.94 16.05
C THR A 130 23.67 -6.53 15.55
N ASP A 131 24.73 -6.39 14.76
CA ASP A 131 25.10 -5.16 14.07
C ASP A 131 23.96 -4.74 13.10
N GLN A 132 23.24 -3.67 13.46
CA GLN A 132 22.12 -3.11 12.67
C GLN A 132 22.56 -2.30 11.45
N SER A 133 23.86 -2.32 11.09
CA SER A 133 24.37 -1.48 9.99
C SER A 133 24.29 -2.10 8.59
N SER A 134 23.82 -3.35 8.43
CA SER A 134 23.87 -4.06 7.14
C SER A 134 22.55 -4.25 6.39
N ILE A 135 21.41 -3.76 6.91
CA ILE A 135 20.09 -3.96 6.26
C ILE A 135 19.65 -2.80 5.36
N VAL A 136 20.28 -1.64 5.44
CA VAL A 136 19.89 -0.43 4.68
C VAL A 136 20.43 -0.40 3.24
N SER A 137 21.28 -1.35 2.81
CA SER A 137 22.02 -1.23 1.54
C SER A 137 21.66 -2.24 0.45
N ARG A 138 20.47 -2.88 0.46
CA ARG A 138 20.12 -3.89 -0.57
C ARG A 138 18.86 -3.60 -1.41
N ASN A 139 18.22 -2.45 -1.33
CA ASN A 139 17.04 -2.15 -2.13
C ASN A 139 17.18 -0.95 -3.08
N SER A 140 18.38 -0.65 -3.59
CA SER A 140 18.59 0.45 -4.55
C SER A 140 19.29 0.02 -5.83
N THR A 141 19.02 -1.18 -6.35
CA THR A 141 19.49 -1.56 -7.71
C THR A 141 18.50 -2.50 -8.36
N ALA A 142 17.42 -2.00 -8.92
CA ALA A 142 16.69 -2.66 -10.00
C ALA A 142 15.60 -1.75 -10.58
N PHE A 143 15.96 -0.63 -11.21
CA PHE A 143 15.11 0.00 -12.23
C PHE A 143 15.92 1.01 -13.06
N GLU A 144 16.99 0.52 -13.70
CA GLU A 144 17.54 1.20 -14.88
C GLU A 144 17.20 0.32 -16.09
N THR A 145 16.05 0.60 -16.70
CA THR A 145 15.73 0.06 -18.02
C THR A 145 16.32 0.99 -19.06
N GLU A 146 17.36 0.52 -19.71
CA GLU A 146 17.98 1.15 -20.87
C GLU A 146 16.96 1.35 -22.00
N HIS A 147 16.50 2.58 -22.21
CA HIS A 147 15.91 3.00 -23.48
C HIS A 147 16.99 3.55 -24.38
N ASN A 148 17.77 2.65 -24.97
CA ASN A 148 18.67 2.96 -26.09
C ASN A 148 17.88 2.76 -27.40
N LEU A 149 17.06 3.75 -27.76
CA LEU A 149 16.44 3.83 -29.06
C LEU A 149 17.45 4.37 -30.08
N ARG A 150 18.05 3.47 -30.86
CA ARG A 150 18.80 3.78 -32.09
C ARG A 150 17.93 4.65 -32.99
N ARG A 151 18.35 5.89 -33.21
CA ARG A 151 17.88 6.72 -34.32
C ARG A 151 18.62 6.25 -35.59
N GLU A 152 17.90 5.64 -36.51
CA GLU A 152 18.34 5.45 -37.89
C GLU A 152 18.22 6.80 -38.62
N PRO A 153 19.23 7.20 -39.45
CA PRO A 153 19.13 8.42 -40.24
C PRO A 153 18.30 8.18 -41.50
N THR A 154 17.17 8.87 -41.57
CA THR A 154 16.33 8.88 -42.79
C THR A 154 17.02 9.65 -43.89
N MET A 155 17.42 8.95 -44.97
CA MET A 155 17.91 9.54 -46.22
C MET A 155 16.77 10.29 -46.92
N LEU A 156 16.97 11.60 -47.09
CA LEU A 156 16.15 12.45 -47.96
C LEU A 156 16.43 12.08 -49.44
N VAL A 157 15.44 11.52 -50.10
CA VAL A 157 15.39 11.41 -51.58
C VAL A 157 14.53 12.56 -52.07
N GLY A 158 15.16 13.51 -52.76
CA GLY A 158 14.47 14.64 -53.37
C GLY A 158 13.72 14.22 -54.66
N PRO A 159 12.68 14.96 -55.07
CA PRO A 159 11.89 14.67 -56.26
C PRO A 159 12.63 15.10 -57.50
N ALA A 160 12.75 14.17 -58.47
CA ALA A 160 13.18 14.46 -59.84
C ALA A 160 12.06 15.14 -60.62
N ALA A 161 12.45 16.23 -61.29
CA ALA A 161 11.62 16.95 -62.25
C ALA A 161 11.34 16.16 -63.52
N ARG A 162 10.05 16.12 -63.94
CA ARG A 162 9.57 16.28 -65.33
C ARG A 162 8.08 16.45 -65.30
#